data_ced7a572cc1fd080831f701256d108bf
#
_entry.id   ced7a572cc1fd080831f701256d108bf
#
_cell.length_a   1.000
_cell.length_b   1.000
_cell.length_c   1.000
_cell.angle_alpha   90.00
_cell.angle_beta   90.00
_cell.angle_gamma   90.00
#
_symmetry.space_group_name_H-M   'P 1'
#
loop_
_entity.id
_entity.type
_entity.pdbx_description
1 polymer ?
#
loop_
_entity_poly.entity_id
_entity_poly.type
_entity_poly.pdbx_seq_one_letter_code
_entity_poly.pdbx_strand_id
1 'polypeptide(L)'
;MIIDTTVTQFLQSFKENAENGALRKFYEVIMDNGGAVLDDINSLTEVTILAPSNEAWNSSNINNVLRDRNKMRQILNMHIIKDRLNVDKIRQKNANLIAQVPTVNNNTFLYFNVRGEGADTVITVEGGGVNATVIQADVAQTNGYVHIIDHVLGVPYTTVLGKLESDPMMSDTYKMGKFSHFNDQLNNTQRRFTYFVPRDKGWQKTELDYPSAHKKLFMADFSYHSKSILERHLAISDKEYTMKDLVKFSQESGSVILPTFRDSLSIRVEEEAGRYVIIWNYKKINVYRPDVECTNGIIHVIDYPLLEEKDVVVAGGSYLPESSICIILANLIMITVAKFLN
;
A
#
# COMPACT_ATOMS: atom_id res chain seq x y z
N MET A 1 18.68 34.07 -11.86
CA MET A 1 18.34 33.44 -13.17
C MET A 1 16.88 33.78 -13.43
N ILE A 2 16.58 34.49 -14.52
CA ILE A 2 15.20 34.80 -14.89
C ILE A 2 14.60 33.53 -15.45
N ILE A 3 13.48 33.07 -14.89
CA ILE A 3 12.76 31.90 -15.37
C ILE A 3 11.78 32.41 -16.44
N ASP A 4 12.03 32.11 -17.70
CA ASP A 4 11.25 32.64 -18.82
C ASP A 4 10.38 31.57 -19.52
N THR A 5 10.50 30.31 -19.12
CA THR A 5 9.83 29.19 -19.78
C THR A 5 8.75 28.57 -18.92
N THR A 6 7.67 28.13 -19.57
CA THR A 6 6.64 27.29 -18.96
C THR A 6 7.15 25.84 -18.83
N VAL A 7 6.47 25.03 -18.02
CA VAL A 7 6.77 23.59 -17.91
C VAL A 7 6.72 22.91 -19.29
N THR A 8 5.74 23.25 -20.12
CA THR A 8 5.61 22.71 -21.48
C THR A 8 6.81 23.07 -22.35
N GLN A 9 7.18 24.35 -22.36
CA GLN A 9 8.36 24.83 -23.12
C GLN A 9 9.67 24.18 -22.62
N PHE A 10 9.79 24.01 -21.31
CA PHE A 10 10.93 23.31 -20.71
C PHE A 10 10.99 21.85 -21.20
N LEU A 11 9.87 21.10 -21.21
CA LEU A 11 9.85 19.73 -21.74
C LEU A 11 10.17 19.70 -23.24
N GLN A 12 9.64 20.65 -24.02
CA GLN A 12 9.90 20.75 -25.47
C GLN A 12 11.39 21.04 -25.78
N SER A 13 12.12 21.71 -24.90
CA SER A 13 13.55 22.01 -25.11
C SER A 13 14.43 20.75 -25.21
N PHE A 14 13.97 19.60 -24.69
CA PHE A 14 14.66 18.32 -24.83
C PHE A 14 14.55 17.68 -26.22
N LYS A 15 13.70 18.21 -27.09
CA LYS A 15 13.64 17.80 -28.51
C LYS A 15 14.87 18.21 -29.29
N GLU A 16 15.38 19.42 -29.00
CA GLU A 16 16.45 20.04 -29.80
C GLU A 16 17.87 19.66 -29.33
N ASN A 17 18.02 19.34 -28.04
CA ASN A 17 19.31 18.96 -27.45
C ASN A 17 19.52 17.44 -27.51
N ALA A 18 19.86 16.95 -28.69
CA ALA A 18 19.75 15.55 -29.08
C ALA A 18 20.64 14.54 -28.33
N GLU A 19 21.71 14.93 -27.67
CA GLU A 19 22.69 13.93 -27.18
C GLU A 19 22.71 13.66 -25.66
N ASN A 20 22.21 14.57 -24.80
CA ASN A 20 22.32 14.39 -23.35
C ASN A 20 21.18 14.97 -22.49
N GLY A 21 19.98 15.17 -23.03
CA GLY A 21 18.86 15.73 -22.26
C GLY A 21 18.30 14.73 -21.24
N ALA A 22 18.39 15.03 -19.96
CA ALA A 22 17.97 14.14 -18.85
C ALA A 22 16.51 13.65 -18.93
N LEU A 23 15.62 14.32 -19.69
CA LEU A 23 14.20 14.02 -19.83
C LEU A 23 13.77 13.70 -21.27
N ARG A 24 14.74 13.44 -22.16
CA ARG A 24 14.44 13.17 -23.57
C ARG A 24 13.45 12.03 -23.75
N LYS A 25 13.66 10.93 -23.03
CA LYS A 25 12.80 9.74 -23.16
C LYS A 25 11.38 10.03 -22.67
N PHE A 26 11.22 10.79 -21.61
CA PHE A 26 9.91 11.21 -21.12
C PHE A 26 9.16 12.05 -22.17
N TYR A 27 9.85 13.02 -22.80
CA TYR A 27 9.27 13.81 -23.89
C TYR A 27 8.88 12.96 -25.09
N GLU A 28 9.75 12.05 -25.55
CA GLU A 28 9.45 11.12 -26.64
C GLU A 28 8.19 10.30 -26.36
N VAL A 29 8.08 9.72 -25.17
CA VAL A 29 6.90 8.92 -24.77
C VAL A 29 5.62 9.75 -24.75
N ILE A 30 5.68 11.00 -24.29
CA ILE A 30 4.52 11.91 -24.38
C ILE A 30 4.10 12.13 -25.81
N MET A 31 5.04 12.39 -26.72
CA MET A 31 4.75 12.64 -28.14
C MET A 31 4.24 11.40 -28.86
N ASP A 32 4.83 10.23 -28.63
CA ASP A 32 4.43 8.95 -29.22
C ASP A 32 3.02 8.52 -28.81
N ASN A 33 2.58 8.96 -27.62
CA ASN A 33 1.23 8.69 -27.11
C ASN A 33 0.20 9.77 -27.45
N GLY A 34 0.51 10.62 -28.43
CA GLY A 34 -0.46 11.47 -29.11
C GLY A 34 -0.49 12.93 -28.69
N GLY A 35 0.52 13.43 -27.99
CA GLY A 35 0.69 14.87 -27.69
C GLY A 35 -0.39 15.52 -26.82
N ALA A 36 -1.57 14.90 -26.68
CA ALA A 36 -2.68 15.43 -25.89
C ALA A 36 -2.31 15.71 -24.41
N VAL A 37 -1.34 14.98 -23.88
CA VAL A 37 -0.82 15.20 -22.51
C VAL A 37 -0.09 16.54 -22.40
N LEU A 38 0.62 16.98 -23.47
CA LEU A 38 1.24 18.31 -23.49
C LEU A 38 0.20 19.42 -23.56
N ASP A 39 -0.89 19.22 -24.31
CA ASP A 39 -2.00 20.16 -24.37
C ASP A 39 -2.70 20.26 -23.01
N ASP A 40 -2.90 19.14 -22.33
CA ASP A 40 -3.44 19.07 -20.98
C ASP A 40 -2.53 19.88 -20.00
N ILE A 41 -1.21 19.67 -20.04
CA ILE A 41 -0.24 20.42 -19.24
C ILE A 41 -0.27 21.91 -19.55
N ASN A 42 -0.31 22.27 -20.85
CA ASN A 42 -0.32 23.65 -21.28
C ASN A 42 -1.59 24.42 -20.90
N SER A 43 -2.69 23.71 -20.69
CA SER A 43 -3.95 24.28 -20.22
C SER A 43 -3.96 24.65 -18.74
N LEU A 44 -2.99 24.13 -17.95
CA LEU A 44 -2.92 24.34 -16.52
C LEU A 44 -2.20 25.64 -16.16
N THR A 45 -2.84 26.44 -15.31
CA THR A 45 -2.25 27.68 -14.76
C THR A 45 -1.17 27.38 -13.73
N GLU A 46 -1.34 26.29 -12.97
CA GLU A 46 -0.39 25.80 -11.98
C GLU A 46 -0.20 24.31 -12.17
N VAL A 47 1.05 23.86 -12.25
CA VAL A 47 1.37 22.46 -12.52
C VAL A 47 2.66 22.03 -11.85
N THR A 48 2.69 20.80 -11.40
CA THR A 48 3.92 20.11 -11.00
C THR A 48 4.02 18.81 -11.79
N ILE A 49 5.16 18.57 -12.41
CA ILE A 49 5.46 17.35 -13.14
C ILE A 49 6.49 16.54 -12.37
N LEU A 50 6.20 15.26 -12.18
CA LEU A 50 7.15 14.25 -11.75
C LEU A 50 7.71 13.58 -13.01
N ALA A 51 8.83 14.06 -13.51
CA ALA A 51 9.41 13.63 -14.78
C ALA A 51 10.39 12.47 -14.56
N PRO A 52 10.11 11.25 -15.06
CA PRO A 52 11.07 10.14 -14.98
C PRO A 52 12.33 10.44 -15.80
N SER A 53 13.51 10.18 -15.20
CA SER A 53 14.79 10.29 -15.90
C SER A 53 14.87 9.31 -17.07
N ASN A 54 15.85 9.48 -17.95
CA ASN A 54 16.03 8.55 -19.07
C ASN A 54 16.25 7.11 -18.58
N GLU A 55 17.00 6.93 -17.50
CA GLU A 55 17.30 5.64 -16.89
C GLU A 55 16.06 4.96 -16.33
N ALA A 56 15.06 5.73 -15.87
CA ALA A 56 13.80 5.20 -15.33
C ALA A 56 13.03 4.37 -16.37
N TRP A 57 13.26 4.59 -17.65
CA TRP A 57 12.59 3.89 -18.75
C TRP A 57 13.24 2.56 -19.17
N ASN A 58 14.33 2.15 -18.52
CA ASN A 58 15.06 0.92 -18.86
C ASN A 58 14.48 -0.35 -18.21
N SER A 59 13.37 -0.26 -17.50
CA SER A 59 12.70 -1.42 -16.89
C SER A 59 12.06 -2.33 -17.95
N SER A 60 12.23 -3.65 -17.80
CA SER A 60 11.67 -4.65 -18.72
C SER A 60 10.15 -4.60 -18.87
N ASN A 61 9.45 -4.19 -17.79
CA ASN A 61 7.99 -4.12 -17.77
C ASN A 61 7.43 -2.93 -18.56
N ILE A 62 8.23 -1.90 -18.78
CA ILE A 62 7.83 -0.70 -19.52
C ILE A 62 7.46 -1.02 -20.97
N ASN A 63 8.20 -1.90 -21.63
CA ASN A 63 7.95 -2.26 -23.02
C ASN A 63 6.54 -2.83 -23.27
N ASN A 64 5.98 -3.53 -22.29
CA ASN A 64 4.62 -4.04 -22.36
C ASN A 64 3.59 -2.93 -22.24
N VAL A 65 3.87 -1.94 -21.39
CA VAL A 65 2.96 -0.81 -21.14
C VAL A 65 2.99 0.20 -22.29
N LEU A 66 4.16 0.41 -22.91
CA LEU A 66 4.31 1.31 -24.09
C LEU A 66 3.44 0.88 -25.29
N ARG A 67 3.06 -0.39 -25.36
CA ARG A 67 2.18 -0.91 -26.42
C ARG A 67 0.70 -0.57 -26.22
N ASP A 68 0.29 -0.29 -24.98
CA ASP A 68 -1.08 0.09 -24.63
C ASP A 68 -1.18 1.60 -24.43
N ARG A 69 -1.66 2.29 -25.47
CA ARG A 69 -1.81 3.76 -25.44
C ARG A 69 -2.73 4.27 -24.33
N ASN A 70 -3.79 3.55 -24.01
CA ASN A 70 -4.73 3.97 -22.97
C ASN A 70 -4.10 3.85 -21.59
N LYS A 71 -3.42 2.74 -21.33
CA LYS A 71 -2.69 2.53 -20.07
C LYS A 71 -1.54 3.54 -19.93
N MET A 72 -0.79 3.78 -21.02
CA MET A 72 0.28 4.76 -21.01
C MET A 72 -0.22 6.19 -20.75
N ARG A 73 -1.36 6.58 -21.33
CA ARG A 73 -1.97 7.89 -21.04
C ARG A 73 -2.36 8.03 -19.57
N GLN A 74 -2.93 6.98 -18.96
CA GLN A 74 -3.25 6.99 -17.53
C GLN A 74 -2.00 7.13 -16.68
N ILE A 75 -0.92 6.45 -17.04
CA ILE A 75 0.38 6.54 -16.39
C ILE A 75 0.96 7.96 -16.53
N LEU A 76 1.00 8.52 -17.74
CA LEU A 76 1.49 9.89 -17.93
C LEU A 76 0.68 10.90 -17.11
N ASN A 77 -0.64 10.77 -17.06
CA ASN A 77 -1.51 11.63 -16.27
C ASN A 77 -1.29 11.47 -14.75
N MET A 78 -0.79 10.32 -14.29
CA MET A 78 -0.38 10.12 -12.89
C MET A 78 0.84 10.96 -12.51
N HIS A 79 1.68 11.33 -13.47
CA HIS A 79 2.86 12.17 -13.24
C HIS A 79 2.56 13.67 -13.20
N ILE A 80 1.29 14.08 -13.35
CA ILE A 80 0.87 15.48 -13.45
C ILE A 80 0.00 15.86 -12.26
N ILE A 81 0.39 16.90 -11.56
CA ILE A 81 -0.32 17.43 -10.40
C ILE A 81 -0.83 18.84 -10.75
N LYS A 82 -2.12 19.12 -10.51
CA LYS A 82 -2.75 20.45 -10.69
C LYS A 82 -2.52 21.35 -9.47
N ASP A 83 -1.28 21.56 -9.11
CA ASP A 83 -0.86 22.45 -8.03
C ASP A 83 0.62 22.79 -8.24
N ARG A 84 1.04 23.93 -7.71
CA ARG A 84 2.45 24.33 -7.73
C ARG A 84 3.15 23.86 -6.46
N LEU A 85 3.73 22.67 -6.49
CA LEU A 85 4.37 22.00 -5.36
C LEU A 85 5.89 22.05 -5.46
N ASN A 86 6.52 22.84 -4.61
CA ASN A 86 7.94 22.76 -4.32
C ASN A 86 8.19 21.84 -3.10
N VAL A 87 9.45 21.58 -2.79
CA VAL A 87 9.88 20.73 -1.65
C VAL A 87 9.27 21.22 -0.34
N ASP A 88 9.24 22.54 -0.11
CA ASP A 88 8.71 23.11 1.14
C ASP A 88 7.21 22.87 1.29
N LYS A 89 6.44 23.04 0.21
CA LYS A 89 5.00 22.72 0.22
C LYS A 89 4.75 21.23 0.41
N ILE A 90 5.55 20.37 -0.21
CA ILE A 90 5.47 18.91 -0.02
C ILE A 90 5.73 18.56 1.45
N ARG A 91 6.76 19.16 2.06
CA ARG A 91 7.11 18.97 3.47
C ARG A 91 5.98 19.43 4.41
N GLN A 92 5.38 20.59 4.14
CA GLN A 92 4.25 21.09 4.92
C GLN A 92 3.02 20.18 4.83
N LYS A 93 2.68 19.71 3.62
CA LYS A 93 1.59 18.74 3.43
C LYS A 93 1.85 17.46 4.21
N ASN A 94 3.08 16.97 4.23
CA ASN A 94 3.46 15.76 4.95
C ASN A 94 3.39 15.93 6.48
N ALA A 95 3.83 17.08 7.00
CA ALA A 95 3.72 17.42 8.43
C ALA A 95 2.27 17.50 8.92
N ASN A 96 1.35 17.94 8.07
CA ASN A 96 -0.09 18.03 8.37
C ASN A 96 -0.83 16.70 8.15
N LEU A 97 -0.14 15.58 8.01
CA LEU A 97 -0.70 14.24 7.72
C LEU A 97 -1.48 14.15 6.39
N ILE A 98 -1.41 15.13 5.54
CA ILE A 98 -1.99 15.10 4.18
C ILE A 98 -0.92 14.52 3.25
N ALA A 99 -0.74 13.20 3.34
CA ALA A 99 0.21 12.50 2.49
C ALA A 99 -0.30 12.29 1.05
N GLN A 100 -1.58 12.54 0.80
CA GLN A 100 -2.24 12.25 -0.48
C GLN A 100 -2.31 13.51 -1.35
N VAL A 101 -1.75 13.45 -2.55
CA VAL A 101 -1.82 14.52 -3.55
C VAL A 101 -2.55 13.99 -4.78
N PRO A 102 -3.68 14.59 -5.19
CA PRO A 102 -4.42 14.16 -6.36
C PRO A 102 -3.65 14.49 -7.64
N THR A 103 -3.75 13.61 -8.63
CA THR A 103 -3.18 13.79 -9.96
C THR A 103 -4.25 14.20 -10.99
N VAL A 104 -3.81 14.48 -12.21
CA VAL A 104 -4.72 14.67 -13.35
C VAL A 104 -5.46 13.38 -13.70
N ASN A 105 -4.90 12.23 -13.40
CA ASN A 105 -5.60 10.96 -13.53
C ASN A 105 -6.63 10.83 -12.39
N ASN A 106 -7.90 10.98 -12.74
CA ASN A 106 -9.00 10.96 -11.78
C ASN A 106 -8.95 9.71 -10.87
N ASN A 107 -9.13 9.94 -9.57
CA ASN A 107 -9.08 8.92 -8.52
C ASN A 107 -7.68 8.30 -8.29
N THR A 108 -6.60 8.92 -8.79
CA THR A 108 -5.24 8.50 -8.49
C THR A 108 -4.56 9.53 -7.60
N PHE A 109 -3.94 9.04 -6.54
CA PHE A 109 -3.22 9.85 -5.56
C PHE A 109 -1.75 9.47 -5.54
N LEU A 110 -0.92 10.47 -5.26
CA LEU A 110 0.50 10.30 -4.95
C LEU A 110 0.71 10.46 -3.45
N TYR A 111 1.65 9.68 -2.93
CA TYR A 111 2.01 9.66 -1.52
C TYR A 111 3.46 10.07 -1.37
N PHE A 112 3.67 11.28 -0.87
CA PHE A 112 5.03 11.79 -0.65
C PHE A 112 5.53 11.44 0.74
N ASN A 113 6.82 11.13 0.83
CA ASN A 113 7.53 10.95 2.08
C ASN A 113 8.82 11.76 2.03
N VAL A 114 9.03 12.62 3.02
CA VAL A 114 10.22 13.47 3.14
C VAL A 114 10.98 13.06 4.38
N ARG A 115 12.23 12.67 4.22
CA ARG A 115 13.15 12.29 5.30
C ARG A 115 14.38 13.19 5.29
N GLY A 116 14.97 13.37 6.46
CA GLY A 116 16.14 14.22 6.62
C GLY A 116 15.84 15.72 6.58
N GLU A 117 16.87 16.51 6.80
CA GLU A 117 16.81 17.97 6.81
C GLU A 117 17.97 18.56 5.99
N GLY A 118 17.79 19.77 5.49
CA GLY A 118 18.82 20.48 4.72
C GLY A 118 19.28 19.70 3.48
N ALA A 119 20.60 19.54 3.33
CA ALA A 119 21.22 18.87 2.20
C ALA A 119 20.96 17.35 2.16
N ASP A 120 20.68 16.73 3.32
CA ASP A 120 20.39 15.31 3.43
C ASP A 120 18.89 14.97 3.23
N THR A 121 18.13 15.92 2.69
CA THR A 121 16.70 15.69 2.41
C THR A 121 16.53 14.69 1.29
N VAL A 122 15.87 13.57 1.60
CA VAL A 122 15.45 12.55 0.63
C VAL A 122 13.93 12.63 0.49
N ILE A 123 13.46 12.80 -0.74
CA ILE A 123 12.04 12.84 -1.07
C ILE A 123 11.73 11.60 -1.89
N THR A 124 10.78 10.82 -1.43
CA THR A 124 10.22 9.71 -2.21
C THR A 124 8.74 9.98 -2.50
N VAL A 125 8.30 9.52 -3.65
CA VAL A 125 6.90 9.57 -4.08
C VAL A 125 6.45 8.18 -4.48
N GLU A 126 5.27 7.80 -4.02
CA GLU A 126 4.64 6.54 -4.40
C GLU A 126 3.40 6.84 -5.24
N GLY A 127 3.28 6.14 -6.37
CA GLY A 127 2.13 6.20 -7.26
C GLY A 127 1.98 4.90 -8.05
N GLY A 128 0.76 4.34 -8.05
CA GLY A 128 0.46 3.10 -8.76
C GLY A 128 1.35 1.91 -8.36
N GLY A 129 1.69 1.80 -7.07
CA GLY A 129 2.53 0.72 -6.54
C GLY A 129 4.04 0.95 -6.67
N VAL A 130 4.48 2.04 -7.28
CA VAL A 130 5.90 2.35 -7.51
C VAL A 130 6.38 3.40 -6.51
N ASN A 131 7.47 3.10 -5.81
CA ASN A 131 8.22 4.08 -5.04
C ASN A 131 9.33 4.66 -5.93
N ALA A 132 9.28 5.97 -6.18
CA ALA A 132 10.31 6.69 -6.90
C ALA A 132 11.01 7.68 -5.97
N THR A 133 12.32 7.86 -6.16
CA THR A 133 13.10 8.88 -5.45
C THR A 133 13.22 10.12 -6.34
N VAL A 134 13.02 11.29 -5.74
CA VAL A 134 13.29 12.56 -6.42
C VAL A 134 14.80 12.79 -6.46
N ILE A 135 15.39 12.66 -7.65
CA ILE A 135 16.83 12.82 -7.87
C ILE A 135 17.22 14.26 -8.14
N GLN A 136 16.30 15.08 -8.65
CA GLN A 136 16.45 16.53 -8.79
C GLN A 136 15.11 17.20 -8.49
N ALA A 137 15.09 18.04 -7.47
CA ALA A 137 13.89 18.75 -7.05
C ALA A 137 13.87 20.20 -7.51
N ASP A 138 12.67 20.80 -7.48
CA ASP A 138 12.44 22.23 -7.62
C ASP A 138 13.01 22.89 -8.90
N VAL A 139 12.97 22.15 -10.03
CA VAL A 139 13.27 22.77 -11.33
C VAL A 139 12.13 23.74 -11.66
N ALA A 140 12.33 25.01 -11.28
CA ALA A 140 11.29 26.03 -11.34
C ALA A 140 11.00 26.47 -12.78
N GLN A 141 9.71 26.63 -13.08
CA GLN A 141 9.18 27.19 -14.33
C GLN A 141 8.17 28.29 -14.02
N THR A 142 7.80 29.09 -15.02
CA THR A 142 6.89 30.23 -14.81
C THR A 142 5.54 29.80 -14.24
N ASN A 143 5.01 28.65 -14.63
CA ASN A 143 3.73 28.11 -14.18
C ASN A 143 3.82 26.90 -13.24
N GLY A 144 5.04 26.52 -12.76
CA GLY A 144 5.14 25.38 -11.86
C GLY A 144 6.53 24.86 -11.59
N TYR A 145 6.59 23.57 -11.27
CA TYR A 145 7.83 22.86 -10.97
C TYR A 145 7.93 21.54 -11.74
N VAL A 146 9.16 21.14 -12.03
CA VAL A 146 9.48 19.79 -12.48
C VAL A 146 10.38 19.16 -11.44
N HIS A 147 10.01 17.97 -10.96
CA HIS A 147 10.86 17.11 -10.14
C HIS A 147 11.26 15.90 -10.97
N ILE A 148 12.55 15.64 -11.08
CA ILE A 148 13.06 14.48 -11.81
C ILE A 148 13.10 13.29 -10.85
N ILE A 149 12.52 12.16 -11.29
CA ILE A 149 12.39 10.94 -10.49
C ILE A 149 13.10 9.76 -11.16
N ASP A 150 13.51 8.78 -10.35
CA ASP A 150 14.31 7.62 -10.78
C ASP A 150 13.48 6.43 -11.30
N HIS A 151 12.16 6.45 -11.18
CA HIS A 151 11.26 5.39 -11.67
C HIS A 151 10.01 5.97 -12.33
N VAL A 152 9.42 5.22 -13.26
CA VAL A 152 8.13 5.54 -13.87
C VAL A 152 7.02 5.09 -12.93
N LEU A 153 6.22 6.03 -12.42
CA LEU A 153 5.08 5.72 -11.57
C LEU A 153 4.03 4.90 -12.33
N GLY A 154 3.38 3.95 -11.63
CA GLY A 154 2.34 3.11 -12.24
C GLY A 154 2.86 1.95 -13.09
N VAL A 155 4.19 1.71 -13.14
CA VAL A 155 4.79 0.53 -13.78
C VAL A 155 5.49 -0.31 -12.72
N PRO A 156 4.82 -1.28 -12.10
CA PRO A 156 5.38 -2.06 -10.99
C PRO A 156 6.64 -2.81 -11.40
N TYR A 157 7.64 -2.80 -10.53
CA TYR A 157 8.92 -3.50 -10.73
C TYR A 157 9.28 -4.44 -9.57
N THR A 158 8.51 -4.41 -8.49
CA THR A 158 8.73 -5.25 -7.31
C THR A 158 7.57 -6.24 -7.11
N THR A 159 7.86 -7.38 -6.46
CA THR A 159 6.85 -8.31 -5.99
C THR A 159 6.10 -7.76 -4.77
N VAL A 160 5.02 -8.43 -4.36
CA VAL A 160 4.32 -8.13 -3.10
C VAL A 160 5.28 -8.12 -1.91
N LEU A 161 6.24 -9.06 -1.86
CA LEU A 161 7.28 -9.07 -0.83
C LEU A 161 8.17 -7.83 -0.89
N GLY A 162 8.71 -7.50 -2.07
CA GLY A 162 9.60 -6.35 -2.23
C GLY A 162 8.91 -5.03 -1.90
N LYS A 163 7.61 -4.90 -2.26
CA LYS A 163 6.82 -3.73 -1.90
C LYS A 163 6.57 -3.64 -0.40
N LEU A 164 6.22 -4.76 0.25
CA LEU A 164 6.00 -4.82 1.69
C LEU A 164 7.28 -4.46 2.48
N GLU A 165 8.44 -4.91 2.01
CA GLU A 165 9.74 -4.64 2.63
C GLU A 165 10.17 -3.18 2.51
N SER A 166 9.94 -2.57 1.35
CA SER A 166 10.42 -1.21 1.04
C SER A 166 9.50 -0.09 1.51
N ASP A 167 8.23 -0.39 1.79
CA ASP A 167 7.25 0.64 2.13
C ASP A 167 7.21 0.91 3.65
N PRO A 168 7.54 2.13 4.08
CA PRO A 168 7.63 2.46 5.50
C PRO A 168 6.31 2.42 6.26
N MET A 169 5.17 2.41 5.54
CA MET A 169 3.84 2.34 6.17
C MET A 169 3.42 0.92 6.56
N MET A 170 4.10 -0.09 6.01
CA MET A 170 3.79 -1.51 6.19
C MET A 170 4.89 -2.25 6.98
N SER A 171 5.75 -1.51 7.66
CA SER A 171 6.92 -2.02 8.39
C SER A 171 6.54 -3.06 9.46
N ASP A 172 5.48 -2.85 10.20
CA ASP A 172 5.04 -3.75 11.26
C ASP A 172 4.48 -5.06 10.68
N THR A 173 3.69 -4.97 9.61
CA THR A 173 3.22 -6.16 8.88
C THR A 173 4.39 -6.95 8.30
N TYR A 174 5.38 -6.27 7.70
CA TYR A 174 6.60 -6.91 7.18
C TYR A 174 7.37 -7.66 8.28
N LYS A 175 7.63 -7.01 9.44
CA LYS A 175 8.32 -7.62 10.58
C LYS A 175 7.57 -8.83 11.11
N MET A 176 6.25 -8.70 11.29
CA MET A 176 5.39 -9.79 11.74
C MET A 176 5.45 -11.00 10.77
N GLY A 177 5.38 -10.75 9.48
CA GLY A 177 5.50 -11.78 8.46
C GLY A 177 6.88 -12.42 8.38
N LYS A 178 7.94 -11.66 8.69
CA LYS A 178 9.31 -12.15 8.68
C LYS A 178 9.56 -13.17 9.81
N PHE A 179 9.25 -12.83 11.06
CA PHE A 179 9.50 -13.77 12.16
C PHE A 179 8.54 -14.97 12.19
N SER A 180 7.36 -14.83 11.57
CA SER A 180 6.39 -15.93 11.45
C SER A 180 6.61 -16.81 10.22
N HIS A 181 7.61 -16.52 9.38
CA HIS A 181 7.85 -17.18 8.09
C HIS A 181 6.66 -17.09 7.12
N PHE A 182 5.78 -16.11 7.30
CA PHE A 182 4.68 -15.87 6.39
C PHE A 182 5.16 -15.27 5.07
N ASN A 183 6.15 -14.36 5.13
CA ASN A 183 6.62 -13.61 3.97
C ASN A 183 7.28 -14.49 2.89
N ASP A 184 7.74 -15.70 3.24
CA ASP A 184 8.48 -16.59 2.34
C ASP A 184 7.68 -16.92 1.06
N GLN A 185 6.34 -16.96 1.15
CA GLN A 185 5.46 -17.20 0.01
C GLN A 185 5.24 -16.00 -0.91
N LEU A 186 5.41 -14.77 -0.41
CA LEU A 186 5.01 -13.53 -1.10
C LEU A 186 5.87 -13.19 -2.32
N ASN A 187 7.02 -13.87 -2.49
CA ASN A 187 7.88 -13.71 -3.66
C ASN A 187 7.55 -14.67 -4.81
N ASN A 188 6.54 -15.52 -4.65
CA ASN A 188 6.14 -16.48 -5.66
C ASN A 188 5.48 -15.78 -6.85
N THR A 189 6.07 -15.87 -8.05
CA THR A 189 5.58 -15.24 -9.28
C THR A 189 4.60 -16.12 -10.08
N GLN A 190 4.40 -17.37 -9.66
CA GLN A 190 3.44 -18.30 -10.28
C GLN A 190 2.01 -18.14 -9.72
N ARG A 191 1.84 -17.37 -8.67
CA ARG A 191 0.56 -17.08 -8.02
C ARG A 191 0.24 -15.59 -8.13
N ARG A 192 -1.06 -15.27 -8.03
CA ARG A 192 -1.56 -13.91 -7.94
C ARG A 192 -2.11 -13.66 -6.55
N PHE A 193 -1.67 -12.56 -5.96
CA PHE A 193 -2.02 -12.18 -4.61
C PHE A 193 -2.93 -10.95 -4.60
N THR A 194 -3.95 -10.98 -3.74
CA THR A 194 -4.66 -9.79 -3.28
C THR A 194 -4.44 -9.69 -1.79
N TYR A 195 -3.64 -8.74 -1.34
CA TYR A 195 -3.19 -8.65 0.04
C TYR A 195 -3.73 -7.39 0.72
N PHE A 196 -4.55 -7.58 1.73
CA PHE A 196 -5.08 -6.51 2.56
C PHE A 196 -4.09 -6.23 3.70
N VAL A 197 -3.23 -5.23 3.53
CA VAL A 197 -2.12 -4.97 4.47
C VAL A 197 -2.50 -3.89 5.45
N PRO A 198 -2.59 -4.19 6.76
CA PRO A 198 -2.75 -3.16 7.77
C PRO A 198 -1.50 -2.28 7.81
N ARG A 199 -1.69 -0.95 7.73
CA ARG A 199 -0.59 -0.02 7.95
C ARG A 199 -0.18 0.03 9.42
N ASP A 200 1.02 0.53 9.72
CA ASP A 200 1.57 0.58 11.07
C ASP A 200 0.62 1.29 12.06
N LYS A 201 -0.02 2.40 11.65
CA LYS A 201 -1.06 3.05 12.47
C LYS A 201 -2.28 2.17 12.75
N GLY A 202 -2.59 1.22 11.86
CA GLY A 202 -3.65 0.24 12.08
C GLY A 202 -3.30 -0.73 13.19
N TRP A 203 -2.06 -1.21 13.23
CA TRP A 203 -1.55 -2.05 14.32
C TRP A 203 -1.48 -1.30 15.65
N GLN A 204 -1.04 -0.02 15.65
CA GLN A 204 -1.04 0.82 16.85
C GLN A 204 -2.44 0.99 17.47
N LYS A 205 -3.49 1.06 16.65
CA LYS A 205 -4.87 1.07 17.15
C LYS A 205 -5.23 -0.22 17.88
N THR A 206 -4.75 -1.38 17.41
CA THR A 206 -5.01 -2.65 18.10
C THR A 206 -4.32 -2.75 19.46
N GLU A 207 -3.24 -2.01 19.69
CA GLU A 207 -2.60 -1.90 21.00
C GLU A 207 -3.54 -1.26 22.02
N LEU A 208 -4.36 -0.31 21.59
CA LEU A 208 -5.36 0.34 22.44
C LEU A 208 -6.60 -0.53 22.65
N ASP A 209 -7.09 -1.17 21.57
CA ASP A 209 -8.34 -1.93 21.60
C ASP A 209 -8.16 -3.30 22.26
N TYR A 210 -7.03 -3.99 21.99
CA TYR A 210 -6.71 -5.35 22.41
C TYR A 210 -5.24 -5.49 22.83
N PRO A 211 -4.79 -4.83 23.92
CA PRO A 211 -3.37 -4.74 24.27
C PRO A 211 -2.69 -6.11 24.47
N SER A 212 -3.39 -7.07 25.07
CA SER A 212 -2.86 -8.42 25.26
C SER A 212 -2.67 -9.17 23.93
N ALA A 213 -3.64 -9.09 23.02
CA ALA A 213 -3.57 -9.70 21.70
C ALA A 213 -2.47 -9.06 20.87
N HIS A 214 -2.41 -7.73 20.84
CA HIS A 214 -1.36 -6.97 20.14
C HIS A 214 0.03 -7.39 20.60
N LYS A 215 0.31 -7.35 21.90
CA LYS A 215 1.61 -7.76 22.45
C LYS A 215 2.01 -9.17 21.99
N LYS A 216 1.10 -10.13 22.05
CA LYS A 216 1.37 -11.51 21.63
C LYS A 216 1.67 -11.60 20.13
N LEU A 217 0.93 -10.90 19.28
CA LEU A 217 1.16 -10.93 17.83
C LEU A 217 2.55 -10.44 17.41
N PHE A 218 3.19 -9.59 18.21
CA PHE A 218 4.54 -9.09 17.97
C PHE A 218 5.64 -9.86 18.72
N MET A 219 5.31 -11.00 19.32
CA MET A 219 6.26 -11.90 20.00
C MET A 219 6.50 -13.16 19.18
N ALA A 220 7.76 -13.57 19.04
CA ALA A 220 8.15 -14.76 18.29
C ALA A 220 7.50 -16.06 18.81
N ASP A 221 7.27 -16.16 20.13
CA ASP A 221 6.61 -17.30 20.77
C ASP A 221 5.16 -17.52 20.27
N PHE A 222 4.54 -16.48 19.72
CA PHE A 222 3.20 -16.52 19.15
C PHE A 222 3.18 -16.48 17.62
N SER A 223 4.27 -16.82 16.97
CA SER A 223 4.44 -16.78 15.51
C SER A 223 3.33 -17.52 14.74
N TYR A 224 2.79 -18.60 15.32
CA TYR A 224 1.64 -19.31 14.75
C TYR A 224 0.39 -18.40 14.61
N HIS A 225 0.06 -17.64 15.65
CA HIS A 225 -1.08 -16.72 15.63
C HIS A 225 -0.85 -15.58 14.63
N SER A 226 0.34 -15.02 14.64
CA SER A 226 0.74 -13.97 13.71
C SER A 226 0.64 -14.44 12.26
N LYS A 227 1.15 -15.64 11.97
CA LYS A 227 1.02 -16.27 10.66
C LYS A 227 -0.44 -16.48 10.27
N SER A 228 -1.25 -17.03 11.16
CA SER A 228 -2.68 -17.27 10.91
C SER A 228 -3.46 -16.00 10.59
N ILE A 229 -3.17 -14.91 11.31
CA ILE A 229 -3.78 -13.60 11.04
C ILE A 229 -3.34 -13.08 9.66
N LEU A 230 -2.05 -13.12 9.35
CA LEU A 230 -1.55 -12.67 8.05
C LEU A 230 -2.09 -13.50 6.88
N GLU A 231 -2.23 -14.82 7.06
CA GLU A 231 -2.85 -15.72 6.09
C GLU A 231 -4.31 -15.35 5.79
N ARG A 232 -5.07 -14.86 6.78
CA ARG A 232 -6.43 -14.34 6.59
C ARG A 232 -6.47 -13.12 5.69
N HIS A 233 -5.45 -12.26 5.75
CA HIS A 233 -5.36 -11.05 4.96
C HIS A 233 -4.93 -11.28 3.51
N LEU A 234 -4.43 -12.47 3.17
CA LEU A 234 -3.87 -12.80 1.88
C LEU A 234 -4.81 -13.70 1.07
N ALA A 235 -5.46 -13.15 0.07
CA ALA A 235 -6.18 -13.94 -0.93
C ALA A 235 -5.21 -14.41 -2.02
N ILE A 236 -5.37 -15.67 -2.42
CA ILE A 236 -4.54 -16.36 -3.42
C ILE A 236 -5.46 -16.92 -4.50
N SER A 237 -5.31 -16.47 -5.73
CA SER A 237 -6.14 -16.93 -6.85
C SER A 237 -5.38 -16.80 -8.18
N ASP A 238 -6.05 -17.08 -9.29
CA ASP A 238 -5.48 -16.97 -10.64
C ASP A 238 -5.32 -15.51 -11.09
N LYS A 239 -6.02 -14.57 -10.44
CA LYS A 239 -5.94 -13.13 -10.69
C LYS A 239 -5.95 -12.33 -9.39
N GLU A 240 -5.41 -11.14 -9.44
CA GLU A 240 -5.59 -10.12 -8.42
C GLU A 240 -6.93 -9.41 -8.59
N TYR A 241 -7.48 -8.88 -7.49
CA TYR A 241 -8.74 -8.14 -7.47
C TYR A 241 -8.51 -6.68 -7.09
N THR A 242 -8.90 -5.77 -7.98
CA THR A 242 -8.93 -4.33 -7.70
C THR A 242 -10.07 -3.99 -6.74
N MET A 243 -10.01 -2.82 -6.10
CA MET A 243 -11.13 -2.34 -5.28
C MET A 243 -12.42 -2.21 -6.08
N LYS A 244 -12.35 -1.80 -7.35
CA LYS A 244 -13.51 -1.75 -8.24
C LYS A 244 -14.11 -3.12 -8.49
N ASP A 245 -13.30 -4.15 -8.70
CA ASP A 245 -13.79 -5.53 -8.84
C ASP A 245 -14.50 -5.98 -7.56
N LEU A 246 -13.91 -5.70 -6.39
CA LEU A 246 -14.48 -6.09 -5.10
C LEU A 246 -15.79 -5.37 -4.80
N VAL A 247 -15.91 -4.08 -5.14
CA VAL A 247 -17.17 -3.32 -5.04
C VAL A 247 -18.23 -3.94 -5.94
N LYS A 248 -17.89 -4.20 -7.20
CA LYS A 248 -18.81 -4.81 -8.15
C LYS A 248 -19.33 -6.15 -7.66
N PHE A 249 -18.45 -7.05 -7.23
CA PHE A 249 -18.86 -8.36 -6.69
C PHE A 249 -19.68 -8.24 -5.41
N SER A 250 -19.37 -7.28 -4.55
CA SER A 250 -20.17 -7.01 -3.34
C SER A 250 -21.56 -6.51 -3.66
N GLN A 251 -21.73 -5.72 -4.74
CA GLN A 251 -23.05 -5.27 -5.21
C GLN A 251 -23.86 -6.40 -5.84
N GLU A 252 -23.21 -7.29 -6.58
CA GLU A 252 -23.87 -8.41 -7.27
C GLU A 252 -24.30 -9.53 -6.31
N SER A 253 -23.48 -9.84 -5.29
CA SER A 253 -23.65 -11.03 -4.44
C SER A 253 -23.82 -10.73 -2.95
N GLY A 254 -23.84 -9.45 -2.56
CA GLY A 254 -23.95 -9.02 -1.16
C GLY A 254 -22.60 -9.10 -0.39
N SER A 255 -21.74 -10.06 -0.73
CA SER A 255 -20.39 -10.22 -0.18
C SER A 255 -19.48 -10.91 -1.20
N VAL A 256 -18.18 -10.72 -1.01
CA VAL A 256 -17.13 -11.40 -1.80
C VAL A 256 -16.46 -12.45 -0.94
N ILE A 257 -16.32 -13.66 -1.47
CA ILE A 257 -15.59 -14.76 -0.82
C ILE A 257 -14.28 -14.97 -1.58
N LEU A 258 -13.16 -14.66 -0.93
CA LEU A 258 -11.83 -14.78 -1.49
C LEU A 258 -11.11 -15.99 -0.90
N PRO A 259 -10.50 -16.87 -1.72
CA PRO A 259 -9.73 -18.00 -1.21
C PRO A 259 -8.46 -17.51 -0.54
N THR A 260 -8.19 -17.99 0.68
CA THR A 260 -6.95 -17.75 1.43
C THR A 260 -6.16 -19.05 1.56
N PHE A 261 -5.00 -19.01 2.21
CA PHE A 261 -4.16 -20.18 2.36
C PHE A 261 -4.83 -21.32 3.16
N ARG A 262 -5.60 -21.00 4.19
CA ARG A 262 -6.25 -22.00 5.08
C ARG A 262 -7.74 -22.10 4.90
N ASP A 263 -8.38 -21.02 4.50
CA ASP A 263 -9.83 -20.87 4.54
C ASP A 263 -10.29 -19.89 3.45
N SER A 264 -11.34 -19.20 3.68
CA SER A 264 -11.84 -18.14 2.81
C SER A 264 -12.06 -16.86 3.60
N LEU A 265 -11.79 -15.73 2.95
CA LEU A 265 -12.09 -14.41 3.48
C LEU A 265 -13.41 -13.92 2.90
N SER A 266 -14.42 -13.77 3.74
CA SER A 266 -15.69 -13.14 3.34
C SER A 266 -15.69 -11.68 3.76
N ILE A 267 -15.79 -10.78 2.77
CA ILE A 267 -15.85 -9.34 2.97
C ILE A 267 -16.93 -8.71 2.09
N ARG A 268 -17.40 -7.55 2.47
CA ARG A 268 -18.15 -6.65 1.61
C ARG A 268 -17.36 -5.37 1.42
N VAL A 269 -17.29 -4.89 0.19
CA VAL A 269 -16.57 -3.66 -0.13
C VAL A 269 -17.56 -2.65 -0.69
N GLU A 270 -17.52 -1.44 -0.15
CA GLU A 270 -18.36 -0.32 -0.55
C GLU A 270 -17.48 0.88 -0.92
N GLU A 271 -18.00 1.72 -1.80
CA GLU A 271 -17.41 3.02 -2.11
C GLU A 271 -18.28 4.11 -1.47
N GLU A 272 -17.72 4.83 -0.49
CA GLU A 272 -18.37 5.92 0.22
C GLU A 272 -17.60 7.24 -0.05
N ALA A 273 -18.23 8.19 -0.73
CA ALA A 273 -17.64 9.51 -1.04
C ALA A 273 -16.23 9.44 -1.69
N GLY A 274 -16.05 8.51 -2.65
CA GLY A 274 -14.77 8.31 -3.35
C GLY A 274 -13.69 7.59 -2.54
N ARG A 275 -14.05 6.98 -1.42
CA ARG A 275 -13.18 6.15 -0.58
C ARG A 275 -13.75 4.75 -0.47
N TYR A 276 -12.86 3.77 -0.40
CA TYR A 276 -13.27 2.38 -0.22
C TYR A 276 -13.31 2.00 1.26
N VAL A 277 -14.35 1.25 1.60
CA VAL A 277 -14.57 0.70 2.94
C VAL A 277 -14.78 -0.80 2.84
N ILE A 278 -14.03 -1.55 3.62
CA ILE A 278 -14.20 -3.00 3.78
C ILE A 278 -15.07 -3.24 5.01
N ILE A 279 -16.12 -4.04 4.86
CA ILE A 279 -16.95 -4.51 5.96
C ILE A 279 -16.59 -5.98 6.19
N TRP A 280 -16.05 -6.25 7.37
CA TRP A 280 -15.67 -7.58 7.84
C TRP A 280 -16.16 -7.79 9.27
N ASN A 281 -16.91 -8.86 9.51
CA ASN A 281 -17.50 -9.17 10.83
C ASN A 281 -18.18 -7.93 11.48
N TYR A 282 -19.01 -7.22 10.69
CA TYR A 282 -19.72 -5.99 11.09
C TYR A 282 -18.80 -4.78 11.40
N LYS A 283 -17.49 -4.90 11.26
CA LYS A 283 -16.55 -3.80 11.39
C LYS A 283 -16.35 -3.10 10.05
N LYS A 284 -16.40 -1.77 10.06
CA LYS A 284 -16.03 -0.93 8.91
C LYS A 284 -14.54 -0.59 8.99
N ILE A 285 -13.79 -0.94 7.97
CA ILE A 285 -12.34 -0.73 7.85
C ILE A 285 -12.08 0.12 6.61
N ASN A 286 -11.51 1.30 6.79
CA ASN A 286 -11.17 2.17 5.67
C ASN A 286 -9.97 1.61 4.90
N VAL A 287 -10.04 1.72 3.57
CA VAL A 287 -8.89 1.48 2.71
C VAL A 287 -8.14 2.78 2.56
N TYR A 288 -6.90 2.80 3.05
CA TYR A 288 -6.05 3.99 3.03
C TYR A 288 -5.40 4.19 1.66
N ARG A 289 -4.80 3.14 1.10
CA ARG A 289 -4.25 3.12 -0.27
C ARG A 289 -4.80 1.90 -1.01
N PRO A 290 -5.72 2.11 -1.95
CA PRO A 290 -6.21 1.05 -2.82
C PRO A 290 -5.22 0.75 -3.94
N ASP A 291 -5.31 -0.44 -4.49
CA ASP A 291 -4.75 -0.83 -5.79
C ASP A 291 -3.24 -0.55 -5.96
N VAL A 292 -2.45 -0.88 -4.91
CA VAL A 292 -0.98 -0.81 -4.98
C VAL A 292 -0.48 -2.00 -5.79
N GLU A 293 -0.25 -1.80 -7.08
CA GLU A 293 0.13 -2.87 -8.02
C GLU A 293 1.55 -3.40 -7.76
N CYS A 294 1.72 -4.71 -7.85
CA CYS A 294 2.99 -5.43 -7.76
C CYS A 294 3.11 -6.40 -8.94
N THR A 295 4.31 -6.93 -9.20
CA THR A 295 4.52 -7.83 -10.35
C THR A 295 3.80 -9.18 -10.21
N ASN A 296 3.47 -9.60 -9.01
CA ASN A 296 2.78 -10.86 -8.71
C ASN A 296 1.46 -10.68 -7.92
N GLY A 297 0.90 -9.48 -7.88
CA GLY A 297 -0.36 -9.24 -7.18
C GLY A 297 -0.63 -7.77 -6.92
N ILE A 298 -1.57 -7.52 -6.00
CA ILE A 298 -2.02 -6.20 -5.61
C ILE A 298 -2.10 -6.10 -4.09
N ILE A 299 -1.72 -4.96 -3.54
CA ILE A 299 -1.85 -4.65 -2.11
C ILE A 299 -2.94 -3.59 -1.93
N HIS A 300 -3.82 -3.80 -0.96
CA HIS A 300 -4.73 -2.79 -0.45
C HIS A 300 -4.31 -2.44 0.98
N VAL A 301 -3.82 -1.23 1.19
CA VAL A 301 -3.40 -0.78 2.52
C VAL A 301 -4.62 -0.35 3.31
N ILE A 302 -4.85 -0.98 4.46
CA ILE A 302 -6.04 -0.80 5.28
C ILE A 302 -5.71 -0.17 6.64
N ASP A 303 -6.70 0.54 7.21
CA ASP A 303 -6.54 1.32 8.45
C ASP A 303 -6.65 0.48 9.74
N TYR A 304 -7.07 -0.76 9.63
CA TYR A 304 -7.23 -1.67 10.76
C TYR A 304 -7.11 -3.13 10.31
N PRO A 305 -6.47 -4.02 11.07
CA PRO A 305 -6.38 -5.43 10.69
C PRO A 305 -7.72 -6.15 10.81
N LEU A 306 -7.88 -7.21 9.98
CA LEU A 306 -8.96 -8.17 10.09
C LEU A 306 -8.74 -9.06 11.32
N LEU A 307 -8.97 -8.50 12.50
CA LEU A 307 -8.61 -9.07 13.81
C LEU A 307 -9.77 -8.97 14.79
N GLU A 308 -9.98 -10.06 15.54
CA GLU A 308 -10.81 -10.12 16.72
C GLU A 308 -9.98 -10.56 17.94
N GLU A 309 -10.36 -10.15 19.13
CA GLU A 309 -9.64 -10.50 20.36
C GLU A 309 -9.48 -12.01 20.55
N LYS A 310 -10.52 -12.79 20.19
CA LYS A 310 -10.52 -14.25 20.28
C LYS A 310 -9.51 -14.95 19.36
N ASP A 311 -8.98 -14.28 18.34
CA ASP A 311 -8.00 -14.85 17.41
C ASP A 311 -6.65 -15.15 18.08
N VAL A 312 -6.38 -14.54 19.23
CA VAL A 312 -5.11 -14.65 19.96
C VAL A 312 -5.33 -15.20 21.38
N VAL A 313 -6.36 -16.02 21.56
CA VAL A 313 -6.58 -16.72 22.81
C VAL A 313 -5.65 -17.92 22.88
N VAL A 314 -4.70 -17.92 23.80
CA VAL A 314 -3.93 -19.10 24.14
C VAL A 314 -4.85 -20.01 24.95
N ALA A 315 -5.11 -21.19 24.45
CA ALA A 315 -5.66 -22.28 25.25
C ALA A 315 -4.62 -22.70 26.31
N GLY A 316 -4.44 -21.88 27.33
CA GLY A 316 -3.45 -22.00 28.40
C GLY A 316 -4.09 -21.79 29.75
N GLY A 317 -4.82 -22.73 30.16
CA GLY A 317 -5.48 -22.92 31.44
C GLY A 317 -6.55 -23.96 31.19
N SER A 318 -6.24 -25.21 31.49
CA SER A 318 -7.28 -26.20 31.72
C SER A 318 -8.21 -25.57 32.75
N TYR A 319 -9.29 -24.93 32.29
CA TYR A 319 -10.48 -24.87 33.15
C TYR A 319 -10.79 -26.35 33.41
N LEU A 320 -10.37 -26.84 34.54
CA LEU A 320 -10.98 -28.05 35.11
C LEU A 320 -12.47 -27.71 35.13
N PRO A 321 -13.33 -28.42 34.38
CA PRO A 321 -14.77 -28.17 34.49
C PRO A 321 -15.14 -28.19 35.94
N GLU A 322 -16.01 -27.28 36.38
CA GLU A 322 -16.45 -27.20 37.81
C GLU A 322 -16.83 -28.55 38.39
N SER A 323 -17.27 -29.50 37.57
CA SER A 323 -17.49 -30.90 37.90
C SER A 323 -16.22 -31.61 38.41
N SER A 324 -15.01 -31.28 37.92
CA SER A 324 -13.77 -31.91 38.38
C SER A 324 -13.31 -31.39 39.75
N ILE A 325 -13.61 -30.13 40.05
CA ILE A 325 -13.33 -29.53 41.37
C ILE A 325 -14.26 -30.17 42.45
N CYS A 326 -15.53 -30.39 42.10
CA CYS A 326 -16.47 -31.08 42.97
C CYS A 326 -16.06 -32.54 43.25
N ILE A 327 -15.54 -33.26 42.25
CA ILE A 327 -15.06 -34.66 42.43
C ILE A 327 -13.81 -34.69 43.30
N ILE A 328 -12.88 -33.76 43.17
CA ILE A 328 -11.67 -33.68 44.02
C ILE A 328 -12.03 -33.35 45.46
N LEU A 329 -12.96 -32.39 45.69
CA LEU A 329 -13.45 -32.04 47.02
C LEU A 329 -14.23 -33.20 47.66
N ALA A 330 -15.09 -33.89 46.92
CA ALA A 330 -15.81 -35.06 47.42
C ALA A 330 -14.87 -36.20 47.81
N ASN A 331 -13.81 -36.48 47.06
CA ASN A 331 -12.81 -37.46 47.42
C ASN A 331 -11.97 -37.07 48.62
N LEU A 332 -11.64 -35.79 48.82
CA LEU A 332 -10.94 -35.30 50.03
C LEU A 332 -11.82 -35.43 51.28
N ILE A 333 -13.10 -35.15 51.19
CA ILE A 333 -14.06 -35.30 52.27
C ILE A 333 -14.22 -36.78 52.66
N MET A 334 -14.32 -37.70 51.68
CA MET A 334 -14.42 -39.13 51.94
C MET A 334 -13.16 -39.69 52.65
N ILE A 335 -11.96 -39.24 52.25
CA ILE A 335 -10.70 -39.65 52.90
C ILE A 335 -10.59 -39.15 54.34
N THR A 336 -11.08 -37.94 54.62
CA THR A 336 -11.10 -37.40 55.98
C THR A 336 -12.11 -38.07 56.87
N VAL A 337 -13.31 -38.39 56.39
CA VAL A 337 -14.32 -39.16 57.16
C VAL A 337 -13.87 -40.61 57.43
N ALA A 338 -13.23 -41.25 56.48
CA ALA A 338 -12.67 -42.61 56.69
C ALA A 338 -11.53 -42.65 57.72
N LYS A 339 -10.78 -41.56 57.93
CA LYS A 339 -9.74 -41.43 58.97
C LYS A 339 -10.30 -41.12 60.37
N PHE A 340 -11.55 -40.67 60.50
CA PHE A 340 -12.19 -40.42 61.77
C PHE A 340 -13.05 -41.60 62.28
N LEU A 341 -13.28 -42.65 61.43
CA LEU A 341 -14.09 -43.84 61.74
C LEU A 341 -13.24 -45.07 62.01
N ASN A 342 -11.91 -44.96 61.97
CA ASN A 342 -10.93 -45.96 62.40
C ASN A 342 -10.10 -45.34 63.54
#